data_b674872513dd7640b4b724d7499cd5ba
#
_entry.id   b674872513dd7640b4b724d7499cd5ba
#
_cell.length_a   1.000
_cell.length_b   1.000
_cell.length_c   1.000
_cell.angle_alpha   90.00
_cell.angle_beta   90.00
_cell.angle_gamma   90.00
#
_symmetry.space_group_name_H-M   'P 1'
#
loop_
_entity.id
_entity.type
_entity.pdbx_description
1 polymer ?
#
loop_
_entity_poly.entity_id
_entity_poly.type
_entity_poly.pdbx_seq_one_letter_code
_entity_poly.pdbx_strand_id
1 'polypeptide(L)'
;MTNNSPDTLPQAAVSIEASLAAIRPVAISAPLRWLALGLADLKAAPAASLFYGIVFAMMGWAIVFFYGNAYSLTVALMGGFMLLGPGLAMGLYALSRQREAGEVPHLAPTLTIWRANLSNLSIFALVTGVVFLIWARASMVVFAV
;
A
#
# COMPACT_ATOMS: atom_id res chain seq x y z
N MET A 1 26.07 31.28 -46.12
CA MET A 1 24.87 30.42 -45.93
C MET A 1 25.05 29.66 -44.63
N THR A 2 24.60 30.23 -43.54
CA THR A 2 24.65 29.65 -42.20
C THR A 2 23.35 28.88 -41.96
N ASN A 3 23.45 27.56 -42.00
CA ASN A 3 22.32 26.67 -41.69
C ASN A 3 22.16 26.61 -40.16
N ASN A 4 21.31 27.46 -39.66
CA ASN A 4 20.91 27.48 -38.25
C ASN A 4 19.69 26.56 -38.11
N SER A 5 19.93 25.28 -37.83
CA SER A 5 18.85 24.34 -37.46
C SER A 5 18.48 24.59 -36.01
N PRO A 6 17.25 25.01 -35.70
CA PRO A 6 16.81 25.18 -34.35
C PRO A 6 16.47 23.81 -33.72
N ASP A 7 16.90 23.65 -32.49
CA ASP A 7 16.37 22.78 -31.46
C ASP A 7 16.26 21.26 -31.75
N THR A 8 17.40 20.61 -31.80
CA THR A 8 17.45 19.21 -31.37
C THR A 8 17.71 19.18 -29.87
N LEU A 9 16.66 19.24 -29.10
CA LEU A 9 16.78 18.83 -27.67
C LEU A 9 17.40 17.42 -27.64
N PRO A 10 18.36 17.17 -26.77
CA PRO A 10 18.99 15.85 -26.67
C PRO A 10 17.88 14.80 -26.51
N GLN A 11 17.93 13.71 -27.29
CA GLN A 11 16.93 12.62 -27.22
C GLN A 11 16.71 12.11 -25.79
N ALA A 12 17.71 12.24 -24.91
CA ALA A 12 17.61 11.95 -23.49
C ALA A 12 16.62 12.88 -22.76
N ALA A 13 16.55 14.17 -23.10
CA ALA A 13 15.60 15.10 -22.47
C ALA A 13 14.16 14.79 -22.91
N VAL A 14 13.94 14.46 -24.16
CA VAL A 14 12.62 14.03 -24.69
C VAL A 14 12.18 12.72 -24.05
N SER A 15 13.09 11.78 -23.82
CA SER A 15 12.77 10.52 -23.15
C SER A 15 12.47 10.68 -21.66
N ILE A 16 13.09 11.64 -20.99
CA ILE A 16 12.81 11.98 -19.59
C ILE A 16 11.44 12.66 -19.46
N GLU A 17 11.11 13.61 -20.31
CA GLU A 17 9.79 14.26 -20.32
C GLU A 17 8.65 13.26 -20.66
N ALA A 18 8.89 12.34 -21.59
CA ALA A 18 7.93 11.30 -21.92
C ALA A 18 7.74 10.25 -20.80
N SER A 19 8.75 10.09 -19.92
CA SER A 19 8.68 9.19 -18.76
C SER A 19 8.04 9.82 -17.51
N LEU A 20 7.92 11.15 -17.48
CA LEU A 20 7.22 11.83 -16.40
C LEU A 20 5.72 11.55 -16.51
N ALA A 21 5.19 10.82 -15.53
CA ALA A 21 3.76 10.57 -15.45
C ALA A 21 3.00 11.90 -15.47
N ALA A 22 2.08 12.07 -16.43
CA ALA A 22 1.28 13.29 -16.56
C ALA A 22 0.52 13.56 -15.25
N ILE A 23 0.86 14.67 -14.58
CA ILE A 23 0.18 15.09 -13.35
C ILE A 23 -1.22 15.55 -13.74
N ARG A 24 -2.23 14.82 -13.26
CA ARG A 24 -3.64 15.17 -13.49
C ARG A 24 -4.20 15.89 -12.27
N PRO A 25 -4.88 17.02 -12.44
CA PRO A 25 -5.59 17.67 -11.35
C PRO A 25 -6.67 16.74 -10.81
N VAL A 26 -6.70 16.57 -9.49
CA VAL A 26 -7.69 15.73 -8.80
C VAL A 26 -8.75 16.64 -8.20
N ALA A 27 -10.01 16.38 -8.49
CA ALA A 27 -11.13 17.14 -7.91
C ALA A 27 -11.22 16.89 -6.39
N ILE A 28 -11.65 17.89 -5.63
CA ILE A 28 -11.85 17.79 -4.16
C ILE A 28 -12.85 16.66 -3.81
N SER A 29 -13.79 16.36 -4.70
CA SER A 29 -14.77 15.27 -4.55
C SER A 29 -14.23 13.88 -4.89
N ALA A 30 -12.99 13.75 -5.39
CA ALA A 30 -12.40 12.47 -5.78
C ALA A 30 -12.38 11.42 -4.65
N PRO A 31 -12.10 11.77 -3.37
CA PRO A 31 -12.17 10.81 -2.27
C PRO A 31 -13.53 10.14 -2.09
N LEU A 32 -14.62 10.88 -2.27
CA LEU A 32 -15.99 10.33 -2.21
C LEU A 32 -16.24 9.34 -3.34
N ARG A 33 -15.74 9.64 -4.54
CA ARG A 33 -15.81 8.73 -5.68
C ARG A 33 -15.00 7.45 -5.43
N TRP A 34 -13.81 7.56 -4.88
CA TRP A 34 -12.98 6.39 -4.54
C TRP A 34 -13.64 5.52 -3.47
N LEU A 35 -14.27 6.14 -2.47
CA LEU A 35 -15.03 5.41 -1.46
C LEU A 35 -16.22 4.67 -2.07
N ALA A 36 -16.95 5.30 -2.98
CA ALA A 36 -18.06 4.67 -3.70
C ALA A 36 -17.59 3.48 -4.56
N LEU A 37 -16.44 3.61 -5.23
CA LEU A 37 -15.83 2.53 -6.01
C LEU A 37 -15.41 1.37 -5.09
N GLY A 38 -14.75 1.65 -3.96
CA GLY A 38 -14.38 0.63 -2.98
C GLY A 38 -15.59 -0.12 -2.40
N LEU A 39 -16.71 0.59 -2.15
CA LEU A 39 -17.97 -0.05 -1.73
C LEU A 39 -18.59 -0.92 -2.83
N ALA A 40 -18.45 -0.50 -4.09
CA ALA A 40 -18.88 -1.30 -5.22
C ALA A 40 -18.04 -2.57 -5.39
N ASP A 41 -16.71 -2.49 -5.13
CA ASP A 41 -15.80 -3.65 -5.12
C ASP A 41 -16.16 -4.63 -4.00
N LEU A 42 -16.43 -4.12 -2.81
CA LEU A 42 -16.88 -4.93 -1.67
C LEU A 42 -18.18 -5.71 -2.01
N LYS A 43 -19.14 -5.06 -2.68
CA LYS A 43 -20.40 -5.70 -3.10
C LYS A 43 -20.20 -6.73 -4.22
N ALA A 44 -19.23 -6.51 -5.10
CA ALA A 44 -18.94 -7.41 -6.22
C ALA A 44 -18.25 -8.72 -5.75
N ALA A 45 -17.43 -8.66 -4.70
CA ALA A 45 -16.71 -9.81 -4.15
C ALA A 45 -16.81 -9.86 -2.63
N PRO A 46 -18.00 -10.04 -2.04
CA PRO A 46 -18.21 -9.89 -0.60
C PRO A 46 -17.40 -10.90 0.22
N ALA A 47 -17.32 -12.14 -0.19
CA ALA A 47 -16.59 -13.18 0.54
C ALA A 47 -15.07 -12.91 0.55
N ALA A 48 -14.48 -12.53 -0.57
CA ALA A 48 -13.06 -12.25 -0.66
C ALA A 48 -12.69 -10.96 0.07
N SER A 49 -13.51 -9.91 -0.06
CA SER A 49 -13.30 -8.63 0.64
C SER A 49 -13.47 -8.80 2.15
N LEU A 50 -14.48 -9.55 2.59
CA LEU A 50 -14.72 -9.84 3.99
C LEU A 50 -13.59 -10.63 4.62
N PHE A 51 -12.99 -11.57 3.89
CA PHE A 51 -11.81 -12.30 4.35
C PHE A 51 -10.68 -11.34 4.75
N TYR A 52 -10.31 -10.39 3.88
CA TYR A 52 -9.30 -9.39 4.18
C TYR A 52 -9.73 -8.48 5.34
N GLY A 53 -10.99 -8.07 5.39
CA GLY A 53 -11.55 -7.27 6.47
C GLY A 53 -11.46 -7.97 7.83
N ILE A 54 -11.78 -9.27 7.88
CA ILE A 54 -11.66 -10.09 9.09
C ILE A 54 -10.20 -10.20 9.52
N VAL A 55 -9.27 -10.44 8.60
CA VAL A 55 -7.83 -10.49 8.91
C VAL A 55 -7.36 -9.19 9.54
N PHE A 56 -7.70 -8.03 8.96
CA PHE A 56 -7.39 -6.72 9.53
C PHE A 56 -8.03 -6.51 10.92
N ALA A 57 -9.30 -6.89 11.07
CA ALA A 57 -10.02 -6.77 12.34
C ALA A 57 -9.40 -7.65 13.44
N MET A 58 -9.01 -8.87 13.10
CA MET A 58 -8.33 -9.79 14.04
C MET A 58 -6.96 -9.24 14.46
N MET A 59 -6.18 -8.69 13.54
CA MET A 59 -4.90 -8.07 13.85
C MET A 59 -5.08 -6.86 14.77
N GLY A 60 -6.04 -5.98 14.48
CA GLY A 60 -6.38 -4.84 15.33
C GLY A 60 -6.88 -5.25 16.71
N TRP A 61 -7.75 -6.26 16.76
CA TRP A 61 -8.25 -6.82 18.03
C TRP A 61 -7.14 -7.42 18.88
N ALA A 62 -6.19 -8.14 18.28
CA ALA A 62 -5.03 -8.68 18.99
C ALA A 62 -4.20 -7.56 19.65
N ILE A 63 -3.97 -6.44 18.95
CA ILE A 63 -3.25 -5.28 19.52
C ILE A 63 -4.01 -4.75 20.75
N VAL A 64 -5.32 -4.54 20.65
CA VAL A 64 -6.15 -4.03 21.75
C VAL A 64 -6.16 -4.99 22.94
N PHE A 65 -6.28 -6.30 22.67
CA PHE A 65 -6.30 -7.33 23.71
C PHE A 65 -5.02 -7.36 24.55
N PHE A 66 -3.86 -7.20 23.92
CA PHE A 66 -2.57 -7.22 24.63
C PHE A 66 -2.16 -5.85 25.21
N TYR A 67 -2.84 -4.77 24.84
CA TYR A 67 -2.45 -3.41 25.18
C TYR A 67 -2.30 -3.18 26.71
N GLY A 68 -3.20 -3.70 27.52
CA GLY A 68 -3.20 -3.50 28.98
C GLY A 68 -2.26 -4.43 29.76
N ASN A 69 -1.84 -5.57 29.18
CA ASN A 69 -1.18 -6.63 29.92
C ASN A 69 0.23 -6.96 29.46
N ALA A 70 0.62 -6.57 28.25
CA ALA A 70 1.91 -6.95 27.67
C ALA A 70 2.41 -5.87 26.71
N TYR A 71 2.97 -4.79 27.24
CA TYR A 71 3.43 -3.64 26.44
C TYR A 71 4.42 -4.03 25.32
N SER A 72 5.43 -4.85 25.61
CA SER A 72 6.40 -5.29 24.63
C SER A 72 5.76 -6.09 23.48
N LEU A 73 4.75 -6.92 23.78
CA LEU A 73 4.00 -7.66 22.78
C LEU A 73 3.10 -6.74 21.95
N THR A 74 2.50 -5.72 22.56
CA THR A 74 1.72 -4.71 21.86
C THR A 74 2.57 -3.96 20.82
N VAL A 75 3.78 -3.52 21.19
CA VAL A 75 4.72 -2.84 20.27
C VAL A 75 5.11 -3.77 19.12
N ALA A 76 5.41 -5.05 19.42
CA ALA A 76 5.74 -6.04 18.39
C ALA A 76 4.57 -6.28 17.43
N LEU A 77 3.33 -6.38 17.94
CA LEU A 77 2.13 -6.53 17.12
C LEU A 77 1.85 -5.29 16.26
N MET A 78 2.05 -4.10 16.79
CA MET A 78 1.95 -2.85 16.00
C MET A 78 2.95 -2.83 14.84
N GLY A 79 4.21 -3.19 15.11
CA GLY A 79 5.23 -3.33 14.06
C GLY A 79 4.85 -4.37 13.01
N GLY A 80 4.38 -5.53 13.45
CA GLY A 80 3.87 -6.59 12.58
C GLY A 80 2.71 -6.12 11.71
N PHE A 81 1.75 -5.38 12.29
CA PHE A 81 0.62 -4.80 11.55
C PHE A 81 1.08 -3.81 10.48
N MET A 82 2.03 -2.93 10.80
CA MET A 82 2.60 -1.97 9.84
C MET A 82 3.31 -2.67 8.68
N LEU A 83 3.98 -3.79 8.92
CA LEU A 83 4.69 -4.54 7.88
C LEU A 83 3.75 -5.40 7.03
N LEU A 84 2.75 -6.03 7.64
CA LEU A 84 1.80 -6.92 6.95
C LEU A 84 0.69 -6.15 6.21
N GLY A 85 0.30 -4.97 6.71
CA GLY A 85 -0.78 -4.16 6.16
C GLY A 85 -0.68 -3.93 4.66
N PRO A 86 0.45 -3.41 4.13
CA PRO A 86 0.64 -3.21 2.70
C PRO A 86 0.58 -4.51 1.89
N GLY A 87 1.07 -5.62 2.44
CA GLY A 87 0.97 -6.95 1.81
C GLY A 87 -0.48 -7.40 1.64
N LEU A 88 -1.30 -7.22 2.67
CA LEU A 88 -2.74 -7.50 2.63
C LEU A 88 -3.48 -6.54 1.69
N ALA A 89 -3.10 -5.27 1.68
CA ALA A 89 -3.69 -4.28 0.79
C ALA A 89 -3.46 -4.63 -0.69
N MET A 90 -2.29 -5.19 -1.06
CA MET A 90 -2.05 -5.68 -2.42
C MET A 90 -3.06 -6.76 -2.85
N GLY A 91 -3.51 -7.61 -1.92
CA GLY A 91 -4.55 -8.59 -2.20
C GLY A 91 -5.90 -7.92 -2.55
N LEU A 92 -6.29 -6.87 -1.82
CA LEU A 92 -7.50 -6.08 -2.13
C LEU A 92 -7.38 -5.36 -3.47
N TYR A 93 -6.22 -4.76 -3.78
CA TYR A 93 -5.98 -4.13 -5.08
C TYR A 93 -6.06 -5.15 -6.23
N ALA A 94 -5.61 -6.38 -6.01
CA ALA A 94 -5.73 -7.44 -7.00
C ALA A 94 -7.19 -7.83 -7.26
N LEU A 95 -8.06 -7.85 -6.24
CA LEU A 95 -9.50 -8.07 -6.41
C LEU A 95 -10.15 -6.94 -7.24
N SER A 96 -9.86 -5.68 -6.91
CA SER A 96 -10.34 -4.54 -7.69
C SER A 96 -9.88 -4.62 -9.15
N ARG A 97 -8.61 -4.98 -9.38
CA ARG A 97 -8.05 -5.11 -10.73
C ARG A 97 -8.72 -6.21 -11.54
N GLN A 98 -9.00 -7.37 -10.94
CA GLN A 98 -9.75 -8.46 -11.61
C GLN A 98 -11.13 -7.96 -12.06
N ARG A 99 -11.83 -7.23 -11.18
CA ARG A 99 -13.13 -6.65 -11.52
C ARG A 99 -13.04 -5.62 -12.65
N GLU A 100 -12.07 -4.72 -12.63
CA GLU A 100 -11.84 -3.74 -13.70
C GLU A 100 -11.52 -4.41 -15.04
N ALA A 101 -10.87 -5.59 -15.01
CA ALA A 101 -10.62 -6.42 -16.19
C ALA A 101 -11.88 -7.18 -16.67
N GLY A 102 -13.01 -7.07 -15.97
CA GLY A 102 -14.24 -7.82 -16.30
C GLY A 102 -14.22 -9.28 -15.87
N GLU A 103 -13.22 -9.67 -15.06
CA GLU A 103 -13.10 -11.03 -14.53
C GLU A 103 -13.94 -11.20 -13.25
N VAL A 104 -14.32 -12.44 -12.96
CA VAL A 104 -14.93 -12.76 -11.66
C VAL A 104 -13.83 -12.71 -10.58
N PRO A 105 -13.97 -11.86 -9.52
CA PRO A 105 -12.93 -11.75 -8.51
C PRO A 105 -12.77 -13.07 -7.73
N HIS A 106 -11.56 -13.64 -7.75
CA HIS A 106 -11.20 -14.83 -7.01
C HIS A 106 -10.17 -14.55 -5.93
N LEU A 107 -10.39 -15.08 -4.72
CA LEU A 107 -9.49 -14.90 -3.57
C LEU A 107 -8.14 -15.60 -3.78
N ALA A 108 -8.14 -16.83 -4.31
CA ALA A 108 -6.94 -17.68 -4.37
C ALA A 108 -5.73 -17.04 -5.08
N PRO A 109 -5.86 -16.39 -6.26
CA PRO A 109 -4.73 -15.69 -6.90
C PRO A 109 -4.21 -14.52 -6.08
N THR A 110 -5.07 -13.84 -5.32
CA THR A 110 -4.69 -12.64 -4.55
C THR A 110 -3.81 -12.98 -3.35
N LEU A 111 -3.95 -14.18 -2.78
CA LEU A 111 -3.15 -14.65 -1.66
C LEU A 111 -1.68 -14.90 -2.02
N THR A 112 -1.36 -15.02 -3.29
CA THR A 112 0.01 -15.28 -3.78
C THR A 112 0.64 -14.11 -4.53
N ILE A 113 -0.10 -13.01 -4.72
CA ILE A 113 0.35 -11.86 -5.54
C ILE A 113 1.62 -11.20 -4.99
N TRP A 114 1.83 -11.26 -3.68
CA TRP A 114 3.02 -10.75 -3.02
C TRP A 114 4.31 -11.42 -3.51
N ARG A 115 4.23 -12.67 -3.97
CA ARG A 115 5.40 -13.43 -4.48
C ARG A 115 5.99 -12.80 -5.74
N ALA A 116 5.17 -12.20 -6.59
CA ALA A 116 5.63 -11.52 -7.80
C ALA A 116 6.43 -10.24 -7.49
N ASN A 117 6.24 -9.64 -6.32
CA ASN A 117 6.84 -8.38 -5.91
C ASN A 117 7.70 -8.50 -4.63
N LEU A 118 8.20 -9.70 -4.34
CA LEU A 118 8.99 -9.97 -3.12
C LEU A 118 10.15 -8.99 -2.92
N SER A 119 10.89 -8.66 -3.97
CA SER A 119 12.02 -7.75 -3.88
C SER A 119 11.59 -6.36 -3.40
N ASN A 120 10.60 -5.75 -4.04
CA ASN A 120 10.10 -4.44 -3.66
C ASN A 120 9.45 -4.45 -2.28
N LEU A 121 8.71 -5.51 -1.97
CA LEU A 121 8.06 -5.69 -0.67
C LEU A 121 9.11 -5.85 0.45
N SER A 122 10.19 -6.58 0.21
CA SER A 122 11.28 -6.76 1.17
C SER A 122 12.03 -5.44 1.44
N ILE A 123 12.30 -4.65 0.41
CA ILE A 123 12.91 -3.32 0.56
C ILE A 123 11.98 -2.41 1.36
N PHE A 124 10.69 -2.39 1.02
CA PHE A 124 9.70 -1.62 1.76
C PHE A 124 9.63 -2.05 3.23
N ALA A 125 9.58 -3.36 3.50
CA ALA A 125 9.54 -3.91 4.85
C ALA A 125 10.80 -3.56 5.64
N LEU A 126 11.98 -3.62 5.02
CA LEU A 126 13.25 -3.25 5.62
C LEU A 126 13.25 -1.77 6.02
N VAL A 127 12.93 -0.87 5.09
CA VAL A 127 12.91 0.58 5.35
C VAL A 127 11.89 0.92 6.44
N THR A 128 10.66 0.39 6.33
CA THR A 128 9.60 0.62 7.32
C THR A 128 9.99 0.07 8.69
N GLY A 129 10.60 -1.12 8.74
CA GLY A 129 11.09 -1.73 9.96
C GLY A 129 12.18 -0.91 10.63
N VAL A 130 13.15 -0.39 9.88
CA VAL A 130 14.20 0.49 10.41
C VAL A 130 13.60 1.78 10.97
N VAL A 131 12.71 2.44 10.23
CA VAL A 131 12.02 3.65 10.69
C VAL A 131 11.22 3.37 11.96
N PHE A 132 10.50 2.25 12.01
CA PHE A 132 9.74 1.85 13.20
C PHE A 132 10.66 1.61 14.42
N LEU A 133 11.80 0.95 14.24
CA LEU A 133 12.76 0.74 15.33
C LEU A 133 13.36 2.04 15.84
N ILE A 134 13.70 2.98 14.96
CA ILE A 134 14.18 4.31 15.34
C ILE A 134 13.10 5.04 16.13
N TRP A 135 11.87 5.02 15.65
CA TRP A 135 10.73 5.64 16.32
C TRP A 135 10.47 5.03 17.70
N ALA A 136 10.49 3.69 17.79
CA ALA A 136 10.28 2.98 19.06
C ALA A 136 11.36 3.34 20.09
N ARG A 137 12.64 3.44 19.66
CA ARG A 137 13.74 3.87 20.53
C ARG A 137 13.60 5.32 20.96
N ALA A 138 13.28 6.23 20.04
CA ALA A 138 13.05 7.63 20.35
C ALA A 138 11.90 7.81 21.35
N SER A 139 10.81 7.06 21.16
CA SER A 139 9.67 7.06 22.09
C SER A 139 10.07 6.62 23.50
N MET A 140 10.87 5.56 23.63
CA MET A 140 11.35 5.12 24.94
C MET A 140 12.16 6.21 25.66
N VAL A 141 13.01 6.96 24.96
CA VAL A 141 13.79 8.05 25.53
C VAL A 141 12.88 9.18 26.00
N VAL A 142 11.88 9.55 25.19
CA VAL A 142 10.93 10.63 25.55
C VAL A 142 10.07 10.27 26.77
N PHE A 143 9.68 9.01 26.92
CA PHE A 143 8.89 8.56 28.07
C PHE A 143 9.72 8.24 29.32
N ALA A 144 11.05 8.17 29.22
CA ALA A 144 11.96 7.91 30.34
C ALA A 144 12.42 9.21 31.06
N VAL A 145 12.12 10.39 30.48
CA VAL A 145 12.42 11.72 31.01
C VAL A 145 11.15 12.34 31.63
#